data_471dbb6869b931c28faf5a8c34d06214
#
_entry.id   471dbb6869b931c28faf5a8c34d06214
#
_cell.length_a   1.000
_cell.length_b   1.000
_cell.length_c   1.000
_cell.angle_alpha   90.00
_cell.angle_beta   90.00
_cell.angle_gamma   90.00
#
_symmetry.space_group_name_H-M   'P 1'
#
loop_
_entity.id
_entity.type
_entity.pdbx_description
1 polymer ?
#
loop_
_entity_poly.entity_id
_entity_poly.type
_entity_poly.pdbx_seq_one_letter_code
_entity_poly.pdbx_strand_id
1 'polypeptide(L)'
;MLETAWEAEVARYIEAHEDARGADGRRLFVRNGRAQAQRVTCGAGTMEVRAPRVNDRRVDDDGERQRFTSRILPPYMRRSPKVAEVLPLLYLRGLSTGDFREALPVLLGDEAAGLSATNIARLTASWDEEYQAFRKRDLSACDYVYVWVDGIHFNIRLEDDRLWTLVMIGVRADGTKELVALEDGYRESTEIWSSVLRDLRGRGMQAPAVAVGDGALGFWSAVREVWPETAPQRDWCHKLANLLDKLPQRLRPQEKRALHDVMYAPTKTDAETAIGAFVAEFEVKYPRRRPAWWRTRSRC
;
A
#
# COMPACT_ATOMS: atom_id res chain seq x y z
N MET A 1 29.35 -7.85 18.22
CA MET A 1 28.83 -6.65 17.54
C MET A 1 27.65 -6.00 18.26
N LEU A 2 26.56 -6.69 18.60
CA LEU A 2 25.40 -6.10 19.28
C LEU A 2 25.75 -5.57 20.68
N GLU A 3 26.43 -6.38 21.49
CA GLU A 3 26.88 -5.97 22.82
C GLU A 3 27.82 -4.76 22.78
N THR A 4 28.74 -4.72 21.83
CA THR A 4 29.66 -3.59 21.64
C THR A 4 28.90 -2.30 21.29
N ALA A 5 27.86 -2.40 20.46
CA ALA A 5 27.02 -1.25 20.12
C ALA A 5 26.24 -0.73 21.33
N TRP A 6 25.73 -1.61 22.18
CA TRP A 6 25.04 -1.25 23.44
C TRP A 6 25.97 -0.59 24.46
N GLU A 7 27.15 -1.16 24.64
CA GLU A 7 28.13 -0.57 25.53
C GLU A 7 28.52 0.83 25.06
N ALA A 8 28.65 1.04 23.73
CA ALA A 8 28.92 2.35 23.16
C ALA A 8 27.72 3.31 23.30
N GLU A 9 26.47 2.82 23.21
CA GLU A 9 25.29 3.63 23.44
C GLU A 9 25.23 4.13 24.89
N VAL A 10 25.41 3.23 25.86
CA VAL A 10 25.39 3.58 27.28
C VAL A 10 26.56 4.49 27.66
N ALA A 11 27.77 4.24 27.12
CA ALA A 11 28.94 5.08 27.36
C ALA A 11 28.68 6.52 26.89
N ARG A 12 28.21 6.67 25.65
CA ARG A 12 27.85 8.00 25.09
C ARG A 12 26.75 8.70 25.90
N TYR A 13 25.76 7.95 26.38
CA TYR A 13 24.70 8.52 27.19
C TYR A 13 25.21 9.05 28.51
N ILE A 14 26.07 8.29 29.20
CA ILE A 14 26.69 8.74 30.48
C ILE A 14 27.64 9.91 30.26
N GLU A 15 28.45 9.89 29.20
CA GLU A 15 29.39 10.96 28.85
C GLU A 15 28.64 12.26 28.53
N ALA A 16 27.56 12.19 27.75
CA ALA A 16 26.73 13.36 27.43
C ALA A 16 26.09 14.04 28.66
N HIS A 17 26.08 13.37 29.82
CA HIS A 17 25.53 13.85 31.07
C HIS A 17 26.56 13.83 32.23
N GLU A 18 27.84 13.85 31.90
CA GLU A 18 28.92 13.69 32.91
C GLU A 18 28.91 14.74 33.99
N ASP A 19 28.54 15.98 33.65
CA ASP A 19 28.50 17.14 34.56
C ASP A 19 27.24 17.19 35.41
N ALA A 20 26.22 16.38 35.11
CA ALA A 20 24.93 16.42 35.83
C ALA A 20 25.09 15.79 37.24
N ARG A 21 24.92 16.64 38.25
CA ARG A 21 25.01 16.30 39.67
C ARG A 21 23.68 16.53 40.37
N GLY A 22 23.38 15.72 41.35
CA GLY A 22 22.25 15.97 42.26
C GLY A 22 22.61 17.01 43.33
N ALA A 23 21.61 17.40 44.11
CA ALA A 23 21.80 18.33 45.25
C ALA A 23 22.81 17.82 46.29
N ASP A 24 23.02 16.49 46.32
CA ASP A 24 24.02 15.82 47.17
C ASP A 24 25.43 15.75 46.56
N GLY A 25 25.65 16.39 45.40
CA GLY A 25 26.91 16.40 44.67
C GLY A 25 27.25 15.10 43.93
N ARG A 26 26.39 14.05 44.01
CA ARG A 26 26.61 12.77 43.35
C ARG A 26 26.20 12.82 41.90
N ARG A 27 26.84 11.99 41.06
CA ARG A 27 26.44 11.87 39.65
C ARG A 27 25.01 11.34 39.53
N LEU A 28 24.21 11.98 38.70
CA LEU A 28 22.83 11.56 38.41
C LEU A 28 22.76 10.35 37.51
N PHE A 29 23.76 10.15 36.66
CA PHE A 29 23.84 9.06 35.72
C PHE A 29 24.96 8.08 36.10
N VAL A 30 24.59 6.87 36.44
CA VAL A 30 25.56 5.85 36.85
C VAL A 30 25.22 4.51 36.16
N ARG A 31 26.27 3.84 35.68
CA ARG A 31 26.12 2.48 35.18
C ARG A 31 25.61 1.56 36.31
N ASN A 32 24.61 0.73 36.00
CA ASN A 32 23.97 -0.14 36.99
C ASN A 32 23.92 -1.60 36.51
N GLY A 33 25.09 -2.17 36.21
CA GLY A 33 25.21 -3.56 35.77
C GLY A 33 24.46 -3.88 34.49
N ARG A 34 23.92 -5.11 34.42
CA ARG A 34 23.13 -5.62 33.29
C ARG A 34 21.73 -6.05 33.72
N ALA A 35 20.79 -5.97 32.79
CA ALA A 35 19.43 -6.49 32.98
C ALA A 35 19.42 -8.02 33.04
N GLN A 36 18.31 -8.58 33.49
CA GLN A 36 18.04 -10.00 33.33
C GLN A 36 18.10 -10.40 31.85
N ALA A 37 18.49 -11.64 31.60
CA ALA A 37 18.49 -12.17 30.26
C ALA A 37 17.10 -12.13 29.65
N GLN A 38 17.02 -11.63 28.43
CA GLN A 38 15.80 -11.69 27.64
C GLN A 38 16.09 -12.32 26.28
N ARG A 39 15.09 -13.02 25.75
CA ARG A 39 15.20 -13.65 24.44
C ARG A 39 14.65 -12.72 23.36
N VAL A 40 15.42 -12.53 22.29
CA VAL A 40 15.04 -11.73 21.13
C VAL A 40 15.20 -12.56 19.87
N THR A 41 14.10 -12.75 19.14
CA THR A 41 14.10 -13.43 17.85
C THR A 41 14.51 -12.47 16.75
N CYS A 42 15.50 -12.84 15.95
CA CYS A 42 15.97 -12.11 14.79
C CYS A 42 16.08 -13.05 13.57
N GLY A 43 16.48 -12.52 12.41
CA GLY A 43 16.62 -13.35 11.20
C GLY A 43 17.67 -14.46 11.26
N ALA A 44 18.53 -14.46 12.28
CA ALA A 44 19.53 -15.50 12.54
C ALA A 44 19.10 -16.49 13.64
N GLY A 45 17.84 -16.43 14.10
CA GLY A 45 17.31 -17.23 15.19
C GLY A 45 17.06 -16.42 16.46
N THR A 46 16.78 -17.13 17.57
CA THR A 46 16.54 -16.51 18.88
C THR A 46 17.85 -16.39 19.65
N MET A 47 18.15 -15.19 20.13
CA MET A 47 19.35 -14.90 20.92
C MET A 47 18.98 -14.48 22.33
N GLU A 48 19.75 -14.95 23.31
CA GLU A 48 19.70 -14.43 24.66
C GLU A 48 20.56 -13.17 24.76
N VAL A 49 19.98 -12.09 25.26
CA VAL A 49 20.63 -10.79 25.40
C VAL A 49 20.46 -10.21 26.78
N ARG A 50 21.50 -9.51 27.29
CA ARG A 50 21.53 -8.85 28.61
C ARG A 50 21.88 -7.38 28.42
N ALA A 51 20.85 -6.54 28.30
CA ALA A 51 21.06 -5.11 28.09
C ALA A 51 21.82 -4.45 29.25
N PRO A 52 22.79 -3.57 29.00
CA PRO A 52 23.38 -2.75 30.04
C PRO A 52 22.35 -1.79 30.62
N ARG A 53 22.43 -1.53 31.93
CA ARG A 53 21.51 -0.65 32.66
C ARG A 53 22.19 0.63 33.07
N VAL A 54 21.45 1.72 32.98
CA VAL A 54 21.82 3.03 33.55
C VAL A 54 20.84 3.37 34.66
N ASN A 55 21.35 3.77 35.81
CA ASN A 55 20.56 4.38 36.86
C ASN A 55 20.50 5.87 36.58
N ASP A 56 19.39 6.33 36.03
CA ASP A 56 19.05 7.76 35.86
C ASP A 56 18.28 8.19 37.08
N ARG A 57 18.85 9.13 37.83
CA ARG A 57 18.29 9.62 39.09
C ARG A 57 17.51 10.94 38.91
N ARG A 58 17.34 11.39 37.70
CA ARG A 58 16.54 12.59 37.43
C ARG A 58 15.08 12.30 37.73
N VAL A 59 14.45 13.35 38.21
CA VAL A 59 13.02 13.42 38.44
C VAL A 59 12.54 14.56 37.58
N ASP A 60 11.45 14.39 36.85
CA ASP A 60 10.83 15.46 36.06
C ASP A 60 10.01 16.41 36.97
N ASP A 61 9.42 17.42 36.35
CA ASP A 61 8.62 18.43 37.05
C ASP A 61 7.36 17.84 37.72
N ASP A 62 6.91 16.65 37.27
CA ASP A 62 5.77 15.94 37.84
C ASP A 62 6.16 14.94 38.94
N GLY A 63 7.45 14.87 39.30
CA GLY A 63 7.97 13.97 40.32
C GLY A 63 8.24 12.51 39.84
N GLU A 64 8.11 12.24 38.54
CA GLU A 64 8.35 10.93 37.97
C GLU A 64 9.84 10.71 37.65
N ARG A 65 10.35 9.51 37.95
CA ARG A 65 11.73 9.13 37.62
C ARG A 65 11.90 8.91 36.14
N GLN A 66 12.82 9.64 35.54
CA GLN A 66 13.25 9.37 34.17
C GLN A 66 14.03 8.03 34.09
N ARG A 67 13.95 7.38 32.95
CA ARG A 67 14.64 6.10 32.71
C ARG A 67 15.38 6.15 31.37
N PHE A 68 16.62 5.67 31.41
CA PHE A 68 17.34 5.41 30.17
C PHE A 68 16.60 4.34 29.36
N THR A 69 16.32 4.65 28.11
CA THR A 69 15.73 3.73 27.14
C THR A 69 16.70 3.54 25.98
N SER A 70 17.19 2.32 25.79
CA SER A 70 18.04 1.99 24.67
C SER A 70 17.27 2.08 23.35
N ARG A 71 17.89 2.70 22.32
CA ARG A 71 17.37 2.72 20.96
C ARG A 71 17.65 1.42 20.21
N ILE A 72 18.68 0.69 20.63
CA ILE A 72 19.08 -0.59 20.03
C ILE A 72 18.16 -1.70 20.50
N LEU A 73 17.82 -1.71 21.80
CA LEU A 73 16.90 -2.67 22.40
C LEU A 73 15.85 -1.94 23.23
N PRO A 74 14.75 -1.50 22.61
CA PRO A 74 13.63 -0.94 23.36
C PRO A 74 13.10 -1.89 24.44
N PRO A 75 12.48 -1.38 25.51
CA PRO A 75 11.87 -2.23 26.54
C PRO A 75 10.86 -3.19 25.92
N TYR A 76 10.85 -4.43 26.46
CA TYR A 76 9.91 -5.49 26.02
C TYR A 76 10.08 -5.98 24.59
N MET A 77 11.13 -5.58 23.88
CA MET A 77 11.40 -6.07 22.53
C MET A 77 11.70 -7.58 22.56
N ARG A 78 10.85 -8.37 21.94
CA ARG A 78 10.99 -9.83 21.84
C ARG A 78 11.38 -10.31 20.46
N ARG A 79 11.31 -9.44 19.47
CA ARG A 79 11.64 -9.72 18.08
C ARG A 79 12.24 -8.47 17.41
N SER A 80 13.12 -8.69 16.44
CA SER A 80 13.69 -7.59 15.67
C SER A 80 12.62 -6.95 14.76
N PRO A 81 12.78 -5.66 14.38
CA PRO A 81 11.87 -5.00 13.44
C PRO A 81 11.71 -5.79 12.13
N LYS A 82 12.80 -6.30 11.56
CA LYS A 82 12.75 -7.12 10.32
C LYS A 82 11.87 -8.37 10.45
N VAL A 83 11.92 -9.07 11.58
CA VAL A 83 11.03 -10.22 11.83
C VAL A 83 9.58 -9.75 11.96
N ALA A 84 9.34 -8.60 12.61
CA ALA A 84 8.00 -8.04 12.72
C ALA A 84 7.41 -7.66 11.36
N GLU A 85 8.22 -7.15 10.43
CA GLU A 85 7.82 -6.78 9.06
C GLU A 85 7.52 -8.00 8.16
N VAL A 86 8.21 -9.12 8.37
CA VAL A 86 8.00 -10.34 7.57
C VAL A 86 6.67 -11.02 7.87
N LEU A 87 6.19 -10.96 9.11
CA LEU A 87 4.96 -11.65 9.51
C LEU A 87 3.71 -11.19 8.72
N PRO A 88 3.48 -9.88 8.56
CA PRO A 88 2.41 -9.38 7.70
C PRO A 88 2.50 -9.89 6.26
N LEU A 89 3.70 -9.90 5.70
CA LEU A 89 3.92 -10.37 4.33
C LEU A 89 3.59 -11.86 4.16
N LEU A 90 3.97 -12.69 5.12
CA LEU A 90 3.64 -14.12 5.11
C LEU A 90 2.13 -14.34 5.20
N TYR A 91 1.44 -13.59 6.05
CA TYR A 91 -0.01 -13.63 6.16
C TYR A 91 -0.69 -13.23 4.84
N LEU A 92 -0.27 -12.11 4.26
CA LEU A 92 -0.79 -11.62 2.96
C LEU A 92 -0.47 -12.59 1.80
N ARG A 93 0.55 -13.44 1.94
CA ARG A 93 0.87 -14.51 0.98
C ARG A 93 0.09 -15.80 1.21
N GLY A 94 -0.85 -15.79 2.15
CA GLY A 94 -1.81 -16.86 2.39
C GLY A 94 -1.41 -17.87 3.45
N LEU A 95 -0.41 -17.58 4.30
CA LEU A 95 -0.21 -18.38 5.50
C LEU A 95 -1.35 -18.12 6.48
N SER A 96 -2.13 -19.16 6.79
CA SER A 96 -3.16 -19.05 7.82
C SER A 96 -2.54 -18.90 9.22
N THR A 97 -3.33 -18.43 10.18
CA THR A 97 -2.88 -18.33 11.57
C THR A 97 -2.41 -19.67 12.17
N GLY A 98 -2.93 -20.80 11.64
CA GLY A 98 -2.48 -22.16 11.99
C GLY A 98 -1.10 -22.49 11.42
N ASP A 99 -0.89 -22.17 10.14
CA ASP A 99 0.36 -22.48 9.40
C ASP A 99 1.57 -21.77 9.99
N PHE A 100 1.37 -20.61 10.63
CA PHE A 100 2.45 -19.92 11.34
C PHE A 100 3.11 -20.75 12.44
N ARG A 101 2.36 -21.65 13.08
CA ARG A 101 2.92 -22.53 14.13
C ARG A 101 3.91 -23.53 13.56
N GLU A 102 3.71 -23.96 12.32
CA GLU A 102 4.57 -24.94 11.65
C GLU A 102 5.71 -24.26 10.88
N ALA A 103 5.43 -23.18 10.16
CA ALA A 103 6.40 -22.51 9.29
C ALA A 103 7.45 -21.69 10.06
N LEU A 104 7.07 -21.03 11.15
CA LEU A 104 7.97 -20.11 11.84
C LEU A 104 9.11 -20.77 12.60
N PRO A 105 8.92 -21.93 13.27
CA PRO A 105 10.04 -22.66 13.86
C PRO A 105 11.09 -23.07 12.82
N VAL A 106 10.65 -23.46 11.63
CA VAL A 106 11.55 -23.83 10.53
C VAL A 106 12.35 -22.62 10.02
N LEU A 107 11.73 -21.44 9.97
CA LEU A 107 12.36 -20.22 9.44
C LEU A 107 13.22 -19.47 10.46
N LEU A 108 12.83 -19.50 11.73
CA LEU A 108 13.39 -18.65 12.79
C LEU A 108 13.93 -19.43 14.00
N GLY A 109 13.92 -20.75 13.92
CA GLY A 109 14.30 -21.67 15.02
C GLY A 109 13.15 -22.01 15.97
N ASP A 110 13.24 -23.17 16.61
CA ASP A 110 12.18 -23.78 17.46
C ASP A 110 11.73 -22.89 18.64
N GLU A 111 12.54 -21.93 19.02
CA GLU A 111 12.26 -21.00 20.11
C GLU A 111 11.81 -19.61 19.65
N ALA A 112 11.22 -19.48 18.47
CA ALA A 112 10.72 -18.21 17.92
C ALA A 112 9.63 -17.61 18.84
N ALA A 113 10.06 -16.93 19.89
CA ALA A 113 9.19 -16.36 20.92
C ALA A 113 8.34 -15.21 20.37
N GLY A 114 7.06 -15.20 20.72
CA GLY A 114 6.14 -14.09 20.39
C GLY A 114 5.45 -14.18 19.04
N LEU A 115 5.49 -15.34 18.38
CA LEU A 115 4.83 -15.61 17.10
C LEU A 115 3.60 -16.52 17.32
N SER A 116 2.73 -16.13 18.25
CA SER A 116 1.49 -16.86 18.55
C SER A 116 0.35 -16.40 17.64
N ALA A 117 -0.68 -17.23 17.48
CA ALA A 117 -1.93 -16.88 16.82
C ALA A 117 -2.53 -15.54 17.33
N THR A 118 -2.37 -15.27 18.63
CA THR A 118 -2.79 -14.01 19.27
C THR A 118 -2.09 -12.78 18.68
N ASN A 119 -0.80 -12.89 18.32
CA ASN A 119 -0.08 -11.75 17.72
C ASN A 119 -0.54 -11.49 16.29
N ILE A 120 -0.92 -12.52 15.56
CA ILE A 120 -1.46 -12.39 14.20
C ILE A 120 -2.86 -11.76 14.28
N ALA A 121 -3.71 -12.24 15.18
CA ALA A 121 -5.03 -11.63 15.42
C ALA A 121 -4.92 -10.15 15.80
N ARG A 122 -3.92 -9.76 16.60
CA ARG A 122 -3.66 -8.36 16.93
C ARG A 122 -3.20 -7.54 15.71
N LEU A 123 -2.38 -8.11 14.84
CA LEU A 123 -1.94 -7.44 13.60
C LEU A 123 -3.11 -7.25 12.64
N THR A 124 -3.96 -8.26 12.46
CA THR A 124 -5.15 -8.12 11.61
C THR A 124 -6.13 -7.09 12.16
N ALA A 125 -6.33 -7.03 13.48
CA ALA A 125 -7.12 -6.00 14.12
C ALA A 125 -6.53 -4.58 13.90
N SER A 126 -5.21 -4.43 14.02
CA SER A 126 -4.53 -3.16 13.72
C SER A 126 -4.73 -2.72 12.27
N TRP A 127 -4.70 -3.65 11.32
CA TRP A 127 -4.96 -3.31 9.91
C TRP A 127 -6.42 -2.94 9.66
N ASP A 128 -7.35 -3.59 10.35
CA ASP A 128 -8.76 -3.18 10.27
C ASP A 128 -8.95 -1.77 10.81
N GLU A 129 -8.33 -1.42 11.94
CA GLU A 129 -8.35 -0.06 12.49
C GLU A 129 -7.76 0.96 11.50
N GLU A 130 -6.62 0.65 10.88
CA GLU A 130 -6.00 1.50 9.86
C GLU A 130 -6.90 1.66 8.63
N TYR A 131 -7.53 0.57 8.19
CA TYR A 131 -8.48 0.59 7.08
C TYR A 131 -9.72 1.42 7.41
N GLN A 132 -10.28 1.29 8.62
CA GLN A 132 -11.40 2.11 9.06
C GLN A 132 -11.03 3.60 9.17
N ALA A 133 -9.82 3.91 9.64
CA ALA A 133 -9.31 5.28 9.65
C ALA A 133 -9.16 5.83 8.22
N PHE A 134 -8.62 5.04 7.30
CA PHE A 134 -8.53 5.38 5.89
C PHE A 134 -9.90 5.66 5.27
N ARG A 135 -10.90 4.83 5.54
CA ARG A 135 -12.27 4.99 5.02
C ARG A 135 -12.98 6.24 5.54
N LYS A 136 -12.58 6.74 6.71
CA LYS A 136 -13.23 7.89 7.38
C LYS A 136 -12.46 9.20 7.24
N ARG A 137 -11.27 9.16 6.61
CA ARG A 137 -10.42 10.34 6.49
C ARG A 137 -11.14 11.47 5.75
N ASP A 138 -10.93 12.69 6.20
CA ASP A 138 -11.37 13.91 5.52
C ASP A 138 -10.63 14.10 4.19
N LEU A 139 -11.36 14.38 3.12
CA LEU A 139 -10.85 14.60 1.77
C LEU A 139 -11.04 16.05 1.30
N SER A 140 -11.56 16.93 2.15
CA SER A 140 -11.86 18.32 1.79
C SER A 140 -10.63 19.13 1.37
N ALA A 141 -9.46 18.78 1.93
CA ALA A 141 -8.16 19.39 1.58
C ALA A 141 -7.45 18.68 0.42
N CYS A 142 -8.07 17.66 -0.18
CA CYS A 142 -7.48 16.88 -1.26
C CYS A 142 -8.00 17.35 -2.60
N ASP A 143 -7.13 18.03 -3.39
CA ASP A 143 -7.45 18.45 -4.76
C ASP A 143 -6.92 17.41 -5.75
N TYR A 144 -7.79 16.50 -6.18
CA TYR A 144 -7.46 15.49 -7.18
C TYR A 144 -7.85 16.00 -8.58
N VAL A 145 -6.85 16.28 -9.39
CA VAL A 145 -7.06 16.72 -10.77
C VAL A 145 -7.68 15.62 -11.62
N TYR A 146 -7.20 14.39 -11.43
CA TYR A 146 -7.80 13.23 -12.07
C TYR A 146 -7.74 11.98 -11.20
N VAL A 147 -8.60 11.04 -11.49
CA VAL A 147 -8.67 9.75 -10.81
C VAL A 147 -8.56 8.60 -11.80
N TRP A 148 -7.89 7.53 -11.40
CA TRP A 148 -7.94 6.23 -12.05
C TRP A 148 -8.83 5.29 -11.26
N VAL A 149 -9.65 4.52 -11.97
CA VAL A 149 -10.51 3.50 -11.37
C VAL A 149 -10.34 2.17 -12.08
N ASP A 150 -10.33 1.11 -11.28
CA ASP A 150 -10.24 -0.25 -11.80
C ASP A 150 -10.93 -1.23 -10.83
N GLY A 151 -11.43 -2.32 -11.39
CA GLY A 151 -11.95 -3.45 -10.63
C GLY A 151 -10.96 -4.62 -10.68
N ILE A 152 -10.35 -4.93 -9.54
CA ILE A 152 -9.39 -6.01 -9.44
C ILE A 152 -10.09 -7.30 -9.01
N HIS A 153 -9.90 -8.37 -9.78
CA HIS A 153 -10.38 -9.70 -9.43
C HIS A 153 -9.36 -10.45 -8.57
N PHE A 154 -9.79 -10.91 -7.42
CA PHE A 154 -9.00 -11.83 -6.62
C PHE A 154 -9.57 -13.26 -6.75
N ASN A 155 -8.71 -14.20 -7.11
CA ASN A 155 -9.03 -15.61 -6.98
C ASN A 155 -8.72 -16.03 -5.53
N ILE A 156 -9.73 -16.13 -4.70
CA ILE A 156 -9.54 -16.62 -3.33
C ILE A 156 -9.51 -18.15 -3.37
N ARG A 157 -8.44 -18.71 -2.80
CA ARG A 157 -8.29 -20.16 -2.67
C ARG A 157 -9.38 -20.67 -1.73
N LEU A 158 -10.25 -21.54 -2.18
CA LEU A 158 -11.34 -22.18 -1.43
C LEU A 158 -12.74 -21.56 -1.56
N GLU A 159 -12.94 -20.48 -2.31
CA GLU A 159 -14.28 -19.98 -2.60
C GLU A 159 -14.52 -19.99 -4.11
N ASP A 160 -15.67 -20.50 -4.53
CA ASP A 160 -16.11 -20.50 -5.94
C ASP A 160 -16.47 -19.08 -6.43
N ASP A 161 -16.69 -18.14 -5.51
CA ASP A 161 -17.01 -16.75 -5.80
C ASP A 161 -15.76 -15.89 -5.94
N ARG A 162 -15.68 -15.18 -7.07
CA ARG A 162 -14.62 -14.20 -7.33
C ARG A 162 -14.93 -12.93 -6.55
N LEU A 163 -14.10 -12.58 -5.58
CA LEU A 163 -14.15 -11.27 -4.96
C LEU A 163 -13.60 -10.22 -5.90
N TRP A 164 -14.36 -9.15 -6.04
CA TRP A 164 -13.93 -7.94 -6.73
C TRP A 164 -13.53 -6.90 -5.71
N THR A 165 -12.45 -6.21 -5.97
CA THR A 165 -12.09 -5.03 -5.19
C THR A 165 -12.06 -3.83 -6.12
N LEU A 166 -12.88 -2.84 -5.82
CA LEU A 166 -12.90 -1.57 -6.51
C LEU A 166 -11.79 -0.70 -5.98
N VAL A 167 -10.95 -0.20 -6.87
CA VAL A 167 -9.78 0.64 -6.52
C VAL A 167 -9.93 1.99 -7.20
N MET A 168 -9.72 3.06 -6.43
CA MET A 168 -9.61 4.41 -6.96
C MET A 168 -8.30 5.05 -6.51
N ILE A 169 -7.52 5.52 -7.46
CA ILE A 169 -6.28 6.28 -7.24
C ILE A 169 -6.50 7.70 -7.71
N GLY A 170 -6.28 8.67 -6.82
CA GLY A 170 -6.32 10.10 -7.12
C GLY A 170 -4.93 10.64 -7.41
N VAL A 171 -4.86 11.62 -8.30
CA VAL A 171 -3.62 12.32 -8.64
C VAL A 171 -3.82 13.81 -8.41
N ARG A 172 -2.98 14.37 -7.56
CA ARG A 172 -2.96 15.80 -7.23
C ARG A 172 -2.30 16.61 -8.32
N ALA A 173 -2.46 17.93 -8.28
CA ALA A 173 -1.86 18.85 -9.24
C ALA A 173 -0.31 18.79 -9.28
N ASP A 174 0.33 18.40 -8.17
CA ASP A 174 1.78 18.20 -8.07
C ASP A 174 2.25 16.84 -8.61
N GLY A 175 1.34 16.00 -9.09
CA GLY A 175 1.61 14.65 -9.57
C GLY A 175 1.63 13.56 -8.50
N THR A 176 1.41 13.90 -7.23
CA THR A 176 1.32 12.92 -6.14
C THR A 176 0.14 12.00 -6.35
N LYS A 177 0.38 10.69 -6.24
CA LYS A 177 -0.63 9.64 -6.39
C LYS A 177 -1.00 9.08 -5.02
N GLU A 178 -2.29 8.99 -4.75
CA GLU A 178 -2.81 8.49 -3.49
C GLU A 178 -3.92 7.47 -3.73
N LEU A 179 -3.98 6.44 -2.88
CA LEU A 179 -5.16 5.57 -2.82
C LEU A 179 -6.33 6.38 -2.23
N VAL A 180 -7.42 6.49 -2.96
CA VAL A 180 -8.60 7.26 -2.56
C VAL A 180 -9.68 6.35 -2.00
N ALA A 181 -9.97 5.26 -2.70
CA ALA A 181 -10.93 4.26 -2.26
C ALA A 181 -10.43 2.84 -2.55
N LEU A 182 -10.80 1.93 -1.65
CA LEU A 182 -10.62 0.50 -1.77
C LEU A 182 -11.88 -0.14 -1.16
N GLU A 183 -12.71 -0.76 -1.98
CA GLU A 183 -13.97 -1.34 -1.53
C GLU A 183 -14.18 -2.74 -2.11
N ASP A 184 -14.66 -3.64 -1.26
CA ASP A 184 -15.00 -4.99 -1.67
C ASP A 184 -16.38 -5.02 -2.34
N GLY A 185 -16.52 -5.85 -3.37
CA GLY A 185 -17.79 -6.06 -4.05
C GLY A 185 -17.91 -7.45 -4.64
N TYR A 186 -19.13 -7.99 -4.65
CA TYR A 186 -19.41 -9.29 -5.30
C TYR A 186 -19.43 -9.19 -6.83
N ARG A 187 -19.70 -8.03 -7.38
CA ARG A 187 -19.57 -7.70 -8.80
C ARG A 187 -19.53 -6.19 -8.97
N GLU A 188 -18.94 -5.76 -10.04
CA GLU A 188 -18.95 -4.38 -10.43
C GLU A 188 -20.35 -3.94 -10.89
N SER A 189 -20.95 -3.01 -10.16
CA SER A 189 -22.26 -2.45 -10.49
C SER A 189 -22.29 -0.93 -10.36
N THR A 190 -23.24 -0.29 -11.02
CA THR A 190 -23.46 1.16 -10.91
C THR A 190 -23.79 1.56 -9.47
N GLU A 191 -24.55 0.76 -8.75
CA GLU A 191 -24.99 1.02 -7.38
C GLU A 191 -23.80 1.07 -6.42
N ILE A 192 -22.86 0.12 -6.54
CA ILE A 192 -21.68 0.07 -5.69
C ILE A 192 -20.79 1.29 -5.97
N TRP A 193 -20.54 1.60 -7.24
CA TRP A 193 -19.77 2.79 -7.62
C TRP A 193 -20.46 4.08 -7.17
N SER A 194 -21.78 4.20 -7.30
CA SER A 194 -22.53 5.36 -6.80
C SER A 194 -22.40 5.51 -5.30
N SER A 195 -22.42 4.40 -4.55
CA SER A 195 -22.22 4.41 -3.09
C SER A 195 -20.81 4.91 -2.74
N VAL A 196 -19.77 4.38 -3.41
CA VAL A 196 -18.39 4.81 -3.20
C VAL A 196 -18.23 6.31 -3.50
N LEU A 197 -18.72 6.79 -4.65
CA LEU A 197 -18.56 8.19 -5.04
C LEU A 197 -19.34 9.14 -4.12
N ARG A 198 -20.53 8.75 -3.65
CA ARG A 198 -21.31 9.54 -2.67
C ARG A 198 -20.59 9.61 -1.32
N ASP A 199 -19.97 8.51 -0.87
CA ASP A 199 -19.17 8.48 0.36
C ASP A 199 -17.97 9.44 0.23
N LEU A 200 -17.21 9.36 -0.86
CA LEU A 200 -16.09 10.25 -1.13
C LEU A 200 -16.50 11.72 -1.13
N ARG A 201 -17.61 12.05 -1.79
CA ARG A 201 -18.19 13.39 -1.77
C ARG A 201 -18.63 13.81 -0.38
N GLY A 202 -19.24 12.90 0.38
CA GLY A 202 -19.65 13.12 1.78
C GLY A 202 -18.46 13.43 2.71
N ARG A 203 -17.27 12.89 2.41
CA ARG A 203 -16.01 13.19 3.08
C ARG A 203 -15.29 14.43 2.54
N GLY A 204 -15.94 15.21 1.69
CA GLY A 204 -15.45 16.50 1.20
C GLY A 204 -14.69 16.46 -0.13
N MET A 205 -14.53 15.29 -0.76
CA MET A 205 -13.84 15.20 -2.05
C MET A 205 -14.58 16.01 -3.12
N GLN A 206 -13.85 16.89 -3.80
CA GLN A 206 -14.35 17.63 -4.93
C GLN A 206 -14.32 16.76 -6.20
N ALA A 207 -15.15 17.13 -7.20
CA ALA A 207 -15.17 16.46 -8.48
C ALA A 207 -13.81 16.56 -9.18
N PRO A 208 -13.18 15.45 -9.56
CA PRO A 208 -11.96 15.50 -10.35
C PRO A 208 -12.26 16.02 -11.76
N ALA A 209 -11.31 16.71 -12.39
CA ALA A 209 -11.48 17.19 -13.76
C ALA A 209 -11.66 16.02 -14.75
N VAL A 210 -10.92 14.91 -14.54
CA VAL A 210 -10.96 13.74 -15.42
C VAL A 210 -11.02 12.45 -14.58
N ALA A 211 -11.85 11.51 -15.02
CA ALA A 211 -11.85 10.14 -14.52
C ALA A 211 -11.40 9.18 -15.61
N VAL A 212 -10.44 8.31 -15.30
CA VAL A 212 -9.85 7.32 -16.21
C VAL A 212 -10.24 5.93 -15.77
N GLY A 213 -10.77 5.12 -16.66
CA GLY A 213 -11.15 3.75 -16.36
C GLY A 213 -11.47 2.90 -17.59
N ASP A 214 -11.71 1.60 -17.40
CA ASP A 214 -12.14 0.72 -18.48
C ASP A 214 -13.55 1.09 -18.98
N GLY A 215 -13.92 0.57 -20.10
CA GLY A 215 -15.10 1.05 -20.81
C GLY A 215 -16.43 0.41 -20.50
N ALA A 216 -16.45 -0.65 -19.79
CA ALA A 216 -17.68 -1.45 -19.61
C ALA A 216 -18.38 -1.22 -18.27
N LEU A 217 -18.00 -0.18 -17.52
CA LEU A 217 -18.22 -0.09 -16.11
C LEU A 217 -19.53 0.63 -15.73
N GLY A 218 -20.18 0.14 -14.70
CA GLY A 218 -21.18 0.88 -13.94
C GLY A 218 -20.66 2.23 -13.40
N PHE A 219 -19.34 2.35 -13.23
CA PHE A 219 -18.65 3.56 -12.84
C PHE A 219 -19.04 4.80 -13.66
N TRP A 220 -19.14 4.69 -14.99
CA TRP A 220 -19.47 5.85 -15.86
C TRP A 220 -20.87 6.39 -15.61
N SER A 221 -21.82 5.52 -15.22
CA SER A 221 -23.15 5.96 -14.83
C SER A 221 -23.12 6.64 -13.46
N ALA A 222 -22.38 6.10 -12.53
CA ALA A 222 -22.18 6.66 -11.19
C ALA A 222 -21.50 8.04 -11.23
N VAL A 223 -20.46 8.21 -12.05
CA VAL A 223 -19.76 9.51 -12.20
C VAL A 223 -20.73 10.56 -12.74
N ARG A 224 -21.50 10.24 -13.80
CA ARG A 224 -22.49 11.19 -14.35
C ARG A 224 -23.55 11.61 -13.34
N GLU A 225 -23.86 10.75 -12.39
CA GLU A 225 -24.82 11.03 -11.33
C GLU A 225 -24.21 11.91 -10.23
N VAL A 226 -23.01 11.56 -9.73
CA VAL A 226 -22.42 12.19 -8.55
C VAL A 226 -21.56 13.42 -8.92
N TRP A 227 -20.80 13.34 -10.02
CA TRP A 227 -19.91 14.38 -10.54
C TRP A 227 -20.11 14.58 -12.04
N PRO A 228 -21.23 15.19 -12.46
CA PRO A 228 -21.55 15.36 -13.89
C PRO A 228 -20.55 16.21 -14.67
N GLU A 229 -19.78 17.05 -13.99
CA GLU A 229 -18.72 17.90 -14.55
C GLU A 229 -17.42 17.15 -14.86
N THR A 230 -17.22 15.95 -14.30
CA THR A 230 -16.02 15.13 -14.52
C THR A 230 -15.98 14.58 -15.94
N ALA A 231 -14.93 14.88 -16.68
CA ALA A 231 -14.73 14.36 -18.03
C ALA A 231 -14.35 12.88 -18.01
N PRO A 232 -15.04 12.02 -18.77
CA PRO A 232 -14.68 10.60 -18.86
C PRO A 232 -13.54 10.38 -19.83
N GLN A 233 -12.52 9.61 -19.43
CA GLN A 233 -11.42 9.16 -20.25
C GLN A 233 -11.29 7.64 -20.20
N ARG A 234 -11.30 7.00 -21.37
CA ARG A 234 -11.05 5.55 -21.46
C ARG A 234 -9.58 5.25 -21.19
N ASP A 235 -9.32 4.26 -20.35
CA ASP A 235 -7.95 3.79 -20.13
C ASP A 235 -7.38 3.15 -21.41
N TRP A 236 -6.22 3.67 -21.82
CA TRP A 236 -5.51 3.21 -23.01
C TRP A 236 -4.93 1.82 -22.85
N CYS A 237 -4.49 1.42 -21.67
CA CYS A 237 -3.92 0.09 -21.43
C CYS A 237 -4.98 -1.00 -21.68
N HIS A 238 -6.16 -0.83 -21.10
CA HIS A 238 -7.29 -1.74 -21.31
C HIS A 238 -7.78 -1.70 -22.76
N LYS A 239 -7.87 -0.51 -23.34
CA LYS A 239 -8.28 -0.36 -24.74
C LYS A 239 -7.32 -1.09 -25.68
N LEU A 240 -6.00 -0.92 -25.45
CA LEU A 240 -4.96 -1.58 -26.23
C LEU A 240 -5.03 -3.12 -26.08
N ALA A 241 -5.11 -3.61 -24.85
CA ALA A 241 -5.22 -5.04 -24.55
C ALA A 241 -6.45 -5.64 -25.25
N ASN A 242 -7.61 -5.01 -25.09
CA ASN A 242 -8.87 -5.44 -25.71
C ASN A 242 -8.82 -5.46 -27.25
N LEU A 243 -8.00 -4.60 -27.86
CA LEU A 243 -7.78 -4.58 -29.31
C LEU A 243 -6.87 -5.74 -29.72
N LEU A 244 -5.74 -5.88 -29.04
CA LEU A 244 -4.76 -6.93 -29.34
C LEU A 244 -5.31 -8.33 -29.13
N ASP A 245 -6.19 -8.52 -28.14
CA ASP A 245 -6.81 -9.83 -27.87
C ASP A 245 -7.74 -10.31 -28.98
N LYS A 246 -8.27 -9.39 -29.77
CA LYS A 246 -9.08 -9.72 -30.96
C LYS A 246 -8.24 -10.11 -32.17
N LEU A 247 -6.91 -9.95 -32.09
CA LEU A 247 -5.99 -10.25 -33.18
C LEU A 247 -5.27 -11.58 -32.97
N PRO A 248 -4.95 -12.28 -34.08
CA PRO A 248 -4.05 -13.45 -34.02
C PRO A 248 -2.70 -13.06 -33.39
N GLN A 249 -2.15 -13.95 -32.56
CA GLN A 249 -0.90 -13.69 -31.80
C GLN A 249 0.25 -13.18 -32.69
N ARG A 250 0.40 -13.72 -33.89
CA ARG A 250 1.47 -13.37 -34.85
C ARG A 250 1.44 -11.88 -35.27
N LEU A 251 0.28 -11.23 -35.17
CA LEU A 251 0.09 -9.85 -35.61
C LEU A 251 0.20 -8.85 -34.46
N ARG A 252 0.00 -9.29 -33.24
CA ARG A 252 0.00 -8.44 -32.05
C ARG A 252 1.23 -7.53 -31.93
N PRO A 253 2.48 -7.98 -32.21
CA PRO A 253 3.65 -7.09 -32.10
C PRO A 253 3.66 -5.93 -33.10
N GLN A 254 3.18 -6.16 -34.32
CA GLN A 254 3.11 -5.10 -35.35
C GLN A 254 1.99 -4.12 -35.01
N GLU A 255 0.80 -4.63 -34.73
CA GLU A 255 -0.37 -3.80 -34.43
C GLU A 255 -0.20 -3.04 -33.11
N LYS A 256 0.50 -3.61 -32.12
CA LYS A 256 0.85 -2.90 -30.90
C LYS A 256 1.71 -1.67 -31.18
N ARG A 257 2.67 -1.75 -32.09
CA ARG A 257 3.51 -0.61 -32.47
C ARG A 257 2.66 0.51 -33.10
N ALA A 258 1.83 0.16 -34.09
CA ALA A 258 0.96 1.13 -34.73
C ALA A 258 -0.03 1.80 -33.75
N LEU A 259 -0.55 1.07 -32.77
CA LEU A 259 -1.40 1.62 -31.72
C LEU A 259 -0.61 2.48 -30.72
N HIS A 260 0.68 2.19 -30.49
CA HIS A 260 1.55 3.07 -29.71
C HIS A 260 1.81 4.41 -30.42
N ASP A 261 1.93 4.41 -31.77
CA ASP A 261 2.09 5.66 -32.54
C ASP A 261 0.86 6.57 -32.36
N VAL A 262 -0.33 5.98 -32.21
CA VAL A 262 -1.54 6.72 -31.87
C VAL A 262 -1.49 7.26 -30.44
N MET A 263 -1.11 6.39 -29.48
CA MET A 263 -1.13 6.70 -28.04
C MET A 263 -0.12 7.79 -27.67
N TYR A 264 1.05 7.77 -28.29
CA TYR A 264 2.14 8.70 -28.02
C TYR A 264 2.29 9.82 -29.06
N ALA A 265 1.28 10.01 -29.90
CA ALA A 265 1.29 11.09 -30.89
C ALA A 265 1.43 12.46 -30.19
N PRO A 266 2.34 13.33 -30.66
CA PRO A 266 2.59 14.62 -30.03
C PRO A 266 1.41 15.57 -30.05
N THR A 267 0.55 15.47 -31.08
CA THR A 267 -0.64 16.31 -31.24
C THR A 267 -1.88 15.46 -31.57
N LYS A 268 -3.05 16.08 -31.40
CA LYS A 268 -4.32 15.46 -31.79
C LYS A 268 -4.36 15.15 -33.29
N THR A 269 -3.82 16.02 -34.11
CA THR A 269 -3.76 15.85 -35.59
C THR A 269 -2.87 14.66 -35.95
N ASP A 270 -1.74 14.50 -35.29
CA ASP A 270 -0.85 13.37 -35.51
C ASP A 270 -1.52 12.05 -35.08
N ALA A 271 -2.24 12.08 -33.96
CA ALA A 271 -3.02 10.93 -33.50
C ALA A 271 -4.11 10.53 -34.49
N GLU A 272 -4.86 11.51 -35.02
CA GLU A 272 -5.89 11.30 -36.05
C GLU A 272 -5.30 10.74 -37.35
N THR A 273 -4.11 11.19 -37.73
CA THR A 273 -3.37 10.70 -38.89
C THR A 273 -2.94 9.26 -38.68
N ALA A 274 -2.35 8.93 -37.50
CA ALA A 274 -1.94 7.58 -37.13
C ALA A 274 -3.14 6.63 -37.06
N ILE A 275 -4.27 7.08 -36.52
CA ILE A 275 -5.54 6.32 -36.54
C ILE A 275 -5.97 6.05 -37.99
N GLY A 276 -5.92 7.02 -38.86
CA GLY A 276 -6.27 6.86 -40.29
C GLY A 276 -5.41 5.81 -40.98
N ALA A 277 -4.09 5.85 -40.74
CA ALA A 277 -3.15 4.90 -41.32
C ALA A 277 -3.39 3.48 -40.79
N PHE A 278 -3.54 3.32 -39.46
CA PHE A 278 -3.88 2.05 -38.83
C PHE A 278 -5.16 1.45 -39.41
N VAL A 279 -6.15 2.30 -39.58
CA VAL A 279 -7.45 1.95 -40.14
C VAL A 279 -7.33 1.43 -41.55
N ALA A 280 -6.65 2.16 -42.43
CA ALA A 280 -6.49 1.77 -43.83
C ALA A 280 -5.74 0.43 -43.95
N GLU A 281 -4.68 0.25 -43.18
CA GLU A 281 -3.94 -1.02 -43.16
C GLU A 281 -4.80 -2.19 -42.67
N PHE A 282 -5.57 -1.99 -41.60
CA PHE A 282 -6.41 -3.02 -41.02
C PHE A 282 -7.59 -3.40 -41.93
N GLU A 283 -8.23 -2.47 -42.61
CA GLU A 283 -9.32 -2.74 -43.55
C GLU A 283 -8.89 -3.60 -44.74
N VAL A 284 -7.69 -3.35 -45.25
CA VAL A 284 -7.12 -4.17 -46.35
C VAL A 284 -6.85 -5.60 -45.89
N LYS A 285 -6.29 -5.76 -44.70
CA LYS A 285 -5.93 -7.08 -44.17
C LYS A 285 -7.12 -7.89 -43.64
N TYR A 286 -8.15 -7.19 -43.09
CA TYR A 286 -9.28 -7.82 -42.39
C TYR A 286 -10.64 -7.22 -42.72
N PRO A 287 -11.08 -7.30 -43.98
CA PRO A 287 -12.29 -6.64 -44.48
C PRO A 287 -13.58 -7.08 -43.75
N ARG A 288 -13.59 -8.27 -43.16
CA ARG A 288 -14.76 -8.84 -42.42
C ARG A 288 -14.74 -8.59 -40.91
N ARG A 289 -13.69 -7.97 -40.35
CA ARG A 289 -13.53 -7.75 -38.90
C ARG A 289 -13.44 -6.28 -38.58
N ARG A 290 -14.57 -5.56 -38.71
CA ARG A 290 -14.68 -4.16 -38.20
C ARG A 290 -14.80 -4.21 -36.68
N PRO A 291 -13.80 -3.78 -35.90
CA PRO A 291 -13.91 -3.72 -34.44
C PRO A 291 -14.99 -2.70 -34.04
N ALA A 292 -15.76 -3.03 -33.01
CA ALA A 292 -16.87 -2.16 -32.51
C ALA A 292 -16.42 -0.74 -32.09
N TRP A 293 -15.15 -0.56 -31.72
CA TRP A 293 -14.58 0.74 -31.35
C TRP A 293 -14.42 1.72 -32.52
N TRP A 294 -14.43 1.22 -33.72
CA TRP A 294 -14.43 2.04 -34.96
C TRP A 294 -15.66 2.97 -35.06
N ARG A 295 -16.76 2.56 -34.46
CA ARG A 295 -17.99 3.32 -34.45
C ARG A 295 -17.97 4.49 -33.46
N THR A 296 -16.97 4.57 -32.59
CA THR A 296 -16.85 5.62 -31.55
C THR A 296 -15.81 6.70 -31.92
N ARG A 297 -15.73 7.10 -33.18
CA ARG A 297 -14.87 8.17 -33.68
C ARG A 297 -15.11 9.55 -33.01
N SER A 298 -16.20 9.71 -32.28
CA SER A 298 -16.68 11.00 -31.77
C SER A 298 -16.44 11.23 -30.26
N ARG A 299 -15.69 10.37 -29.57
CA ARG A 299 -15.45 10.49 -28.13
C ARG A 299 -14.02 10.07 -27.72
N CYS A 300 -13.02 10.56 -28.44
CA CYS A 300 -11.63 10.62 -27.97
C CYS A 300 -11.26 12.05 -27.67
#